data_ca925b611f6ee9a235359697dc7e0cd8
#
_entry.id   ca925b611f6ee9a235359697dc7e0cd8
#
_cell.length_a   1.000
_cell.length_b   1.000
_cell.length_c   1.000
_cell.angle_alpha   90.00
_cell.angle_beta   90.00
_cell.angle_gamma   90.00
#
_symmetry.space_group_name_H-M   'P 1'
#
loop_
_entity.id
_entity.type
_entity.pdbx_description
1 polymer ?
#
loop_
_entity_poly.entity_id
_entity_poly.type
_entity_poly.pdbx_seq_one_letter_code
_entity_poly.pdbx_strand_id
1 'polypeptide(L)'
;MKITKNMIDSQLRLRGEMIRAINPLGSYVIQGIMGLLSKLALGALPLKSLNCTKTAIFRKNGTYFRTCIFKSKNADENAVGILWLHGGGYVMGAPEMAVMTLPKVLLHEFNCVIICPDYTLSTDAPYPAAVEDAYRTLEWMENNRKKLGIGYEKFAVGGESAGGGLAAALCIYAHDKGNNSIAFQLPLYPMLDDRVTKTSCCNDAPLWNTAAWERYLGPLYGSENVPAYAAPARLEDFSKLPPAVSVIGTIEPFYEETVNYLDSLEKAGIDARLQIENGCFHAFDMLAPNSEAAKRARKFILSAFEEYAEKYIKKK
;
A
#
# COMPACT_ATOMS: atom_id res chain seq x y z
N MET A 1 22.54 2.64 -4.91
CA MET A 1 22.85 2.47 -6.37
C MET A 1 22.64 3.80 -7.08
N LYS A 2 23.62 4.27 -7.85
CA LYS A 2 23.46 5.51 -8.65
C LYS A 2 22.68 5.20 -9.94
N ILE A 3 21.52 5.81 -10.10
CA ILE A 3 20.65 5.61 -11.26
C ILE A 3 21.00 6.58 -12.38
N THR A 4 21.45 6.05 -13.52
CA THR A 4 21.71 6.87 -14.72
C THR A 4 20.44 6.97 -15.59
N LYS A 5 20.38 8.03 -16.42
CA LYS A 5 19.26 8.25 -17.34
C LYS A 5 18.96 7.06 -18.26
N ASN A 6 20.01 6.31 -18.67
CA ASN A 6 19.87 5.17 -19.57
C ASN A 6 19.31 3.91 -18.87
N MET A 7 19.34 3.86 -17.55
CA MET A 7 18.72 2.78 -16.76
C MET A 7 17.21 2.96 -16.66
N ILE A 8 16.71 4.18 -16.88
CA ILE A 8 15.27 4.47 -16.81
C ILE A 8 14.62 4.06 -18.13
N ASP A 9 13.51 3.33 -18.05
CA ASP A 9 12.68 2.97 -19.22
C ASP A 9 12.40 4.22 -20.07
N SER A 10 12.48 4.07 -21.40
CA SER A 10 12.40 5.20 -22.33
C SER A 10 11.12 6.02 -22.20
N GLN A 11 9.98 5.36 -21.91
CA GLN A 11 8.68 6.01 -21.74
C GLN A 11 8.53 6.74 -20.40
N LEU A 12 9.36 6.36 -19.40
CA LEU A 12 9.35 6.96 -18.07
C LEU A 12 10.42 8.04 -17.90
N ARG A 13 11.41 8.07 -18.80
CA ARG A 13 12.65 8.87 -18.66
C ARG A 13 12.42 10.35 -18.40
N LEU A 14 11.60 11.00 -19.22
CA LEU A 14 11.33 12.43 -19.06
C LEU A 14 10.69 12.74 -17.70
N ARG A 15 9.69 11.95 -17.30
CA ARG A 15 9.00 12.13 -16.02
C ARG A 15 9.91 11.84 -14.84
N GLY A 16 10.73 10.78 -14.92
CA GLY A 16 11.70 10.43 -13.90
C GLY A 16 12.70 11.54 -13.63
N GLU A 17 13.26 12.17 -14.69
CA GLU A 17 14.18 13.30 -14.56
C GLU A 17 13.49 14.53 -13.96
N MET A 18 12.26 14.83 -14.36
CA MET A 18 11.49 15.93 -13.76
C MET A 18 11.23 15.71 -12.26
N ILE A 19 10.85 14.52 -11.86
CA ILE A 19 10.59 14.17 -10.45
C ILE A 19 11.88 14.25 -9.64
N ARG A 20 12.99 13.74 -10.18
CA ARG A 20 14.30 13.82 -9.52
C ARG A 20 14.73 15.28 -9.26
N ALA A 21 14.45 16.19 -10.18
CA ALA A 21 14.76 17.61 -10.04
C ALA A 21 13.94 18.32 -8.93
N ILE A 22 12.78 17.78 -8.58
CA ILE A 22 11.83 18.37 -7.62
C ILE A 22 11.85 17.62 -6.27
N ASN A 23 12.63 16.56 -6.09
CA ASN A 23 12.54 15.67 -4.93
C ASN A 23 12.64 16.42 -3.58
N PRO A 24 11.49 16.69 -2.89
CA PRO A 24 11.43 17.64 -1.78
C PRO A 24 11.55 16.95 -0.41
N LEU A 25 11.72 15.63 -0.36
CA LEU A 25 11.51 14.83 0.85
C LEU A 25 12.68 14.84 1.87
N GLY A 26 13.70 15.67 1.65
CA GLY A 26 14.94 15.70 2.47
C GLY A 26 14.85 16.38 3.84
N SER A 27 13.72 17.01 4.19
CA SER A 27 13.60 17.77 5.46
C SER A 27 12.32 17.43 6.19
N TYR A 28 12.39 17.22 7.52
CA TYR A 28 11.23 17.01 8.40
C TYR A 28 10.17 18.11 8.29
N VAL A 29 10.60 19.38 8.16
CA VAL A 29 9.70 20.52 8.01
C VAL A 29 8.96 20.43 6.69
N ILE A 30 9.67 20.12 5.61
CA ILE A 30 9.08 19.96 4.28
C ILE A 30 8.09 18.78 4.28
N GLN A 31 8.43 17.67 4.89
CA GLN A 31 7.52 16.52 5.02
C GLN A 31 6.22 16.89 5.75
N GLY A 32 6.31 17.64 6.87
CA GLY A 32 5.13 18.10 7.59
C GLY A 32 4.24 19.03 6.76
N ILE A 33 4.84 20.00 6.06
CA ILE A 33 4.12 20.92 5.16
C ILE A 33 3.47 20.14 4.01
N MET A 34 4.18 19.21 3.38
CA MET A 34 3.66 18.40 2.29
C MET A 34 2.54 17.46 2.76
N GLY A 35 2.64 16.90 3.98
CA GLY A 35 1.57 16.10 4.58
C GLY A 35 0.29 16.91 4.70
N LEU A 36 0.36 18.13 5.24
CA LEU A 36 -0.80 19.02 5.36
C LEU A 36 -1.36 19.42 3.98
N LEU A 37 -0.50 19.85 3.06
CA LEU A 37 -0.89 20.26 1.71
C LEU A 37 -1.52 19.11 0.92
N SER A 38 -0.99 17.89 1.05
CA SER A 38 -1.55 16.71 0.40
C SER A 38 -2.95 16.37 0.93
N LYS A 39 -3.16 16.42 2.24
CA LYS A 39 -4.49 16.23 2.85
C LYS A 39 -5.50 17.27 2.34
N LEU A 40 -5.11 18.53 2.25
CA LEU A 40 -5.97 19.60 1.75
C LEU A 40 -6.27 19.47 0.24
N ALA A 41 -5.25 19.25 -0.57
CA ALA A 41 -5.40 19.14 -2.03
C ALA A 41 -6.17 17.89 -2.43
N LEU A 42 -5.85 16.73 -1.83
CA LEU A 42 -6.52 15.46 -2.08
C LEU A 42 -7.95 15.46 -1.54
N GLY A 43 -8.17 16.03 -0.36
CA GLY A 43 -9.51 16.16 0.24
C GLY A 43 -10.50 16.99 -0.59
N ALA A 44 -9.98 17.87 -1.46
CA ALA A 44 -10.77 18.68 -2.41
C ALA A 44 -11.09 17.95 -3.72
N LEU A 45 -10.55 16.74 -3.97
CA LEU A 45 -10.80 16.00 -5.21
C LEU A 45 -12.31 15.66 -5.37
N PRO A 46 -12.85 15.76 -6.59
CA PRO A 46 -14.25 15.42 -6.87
C PRO A 46 -14.45 13.90 -6.85
N LEU A 47 -14.87 13.36 -5.71
CA LEU A 47 -15.07 11.91 -5.51
C LEU A 47 -16.42 11.39 -6.04
N LYS A 48 -17.33 12.27 -6.47
CA LYS A 48 -18.68 11.92 -6.92
C LYS A 48 -18.70 10.90 -8.07
N SER A 49 -17.68 10.90 -8.92
CA SER A 49 -17.57 9.97 -10.05
C SER A 49 -17.29 8.51 -9.63
N LEU A 50 -16.87 8.28 -8.38
CA LEU A 50 -16.50 6.94 -7.87
C LEU A 50 -17.46 6.42 -6.80
N ASN A 51 -18.68 6.95 -6.69
CA ASN A 51 -19.63 6.50 -5.68
C ASN A 51 -19.00 6.40 -4.27
N CYS A 52 -18.40 7.52 -3.83
CA CYS A 52 -17.69 7.59 -2.55
C CYS A 52 -18.58 8.15 -1.45
N THR A 53 -18.59 7.47 -0.31
CA THR A 53 -19.13 7.97 0.95
C THR A 53 -18.03 8.08 1.99
N LYS A 54 -18.17 9.02 2.94
CA LYS A 54 -17.20 9.23 4.02
C LYS A 54 -17.84 8.86 5.35
N THR A 55 -17.06 8.21 6.22
CA THR A 55 -17.46 7.84 7.56
C THR A 55 -16.33 8.08 8.55
N ALA A 56 -16.65 8.06 9.85
CA ALA A 56 -15.68 8.07 10.93
C ALA A 56 -15.56 6.67 11.55
N ILE A 57 -14.33 6.23 11.79
CA ILE A 57 -14.04 5.01 12.57
C ILE A 57 -13.45 5.45 13.91
N PHE A 58 -14.06 4.99 15.01
CA PHE A 58 -13.66 5.38 16.35
C PHE A 58 -12.57 4.44 16.90
N ARG A 59 -11.55 5.03 17.51
CA ARG A 59 -10.54 4.32 18.31
C ARG A 59 -11.08 4.00 19.70
N LYS A 60 -10.44 3.08 20.39
CA LYS A 60 -10.81 2.69 21.78
C LYS A 60 -10.75 3.87 22.77
N ASN A 61 -9.93 4.87 22.51
CA ASN A 61 -9.79 6.08 23.33
C ASN A 61 -10.82 7.17 23.03
N GLY A 62 -11.81 6.90 22.17
CA GLY A 62 -12.87 7.84 21.78
C GLY A 62 -12.49 8.81 20.66
N THR A 63 -11.24 8.88 20.24
CA THR A 63 -10.87 9.64 19.04
C THR A 63 -11.29 8.90 17.78
N TYR A 64 -11.30 9.56 16.63
CA TYR A 64 -11.70 8.95 15.37
C TYR A 64 -10.77 9.37 14.23
N PHE A 65 -10.80 8.61 13.15
CA PHE A 65 -10.22 8.97 11.87
C PHE A 65 -11.26 8.82 10.75
N ARG A 66 -11.09 9.63 9.73
CA ARG A 66 -11.94 9.63 8.56
C ARG A 66 -11.64 8.42 7.69
N THR A 67 -12.67 7.91 7.00
CA THR A 67 -12.53 6.78 6.08
C THR A 67 -13.39 7.02 4.87
N CYS A 68 -12.82 6.80 3.67
CA CYS A 68 -13.55 6.80 2.43
C CYS A 68 -13.99 5.37 2.07
N ILE A 69 -15.25 5.24 1.66
CA ILE A 69 -15.85 4.00 1.18
C ILE A 69 -16.20 4.22 -0.28
N PHE A 70 -15.54 3.47 -1.16
CA PHE A 70 -15.80 3.49 -2.59
C PHE A 70 -16.53 2.22 -3.00
N LYS A 71 -17.56 2.37 -3.83
CA LYS A 71 -18.32 1.23 -4.36
C LYS A 71 -18.24 1.22 -5.88
N SER A 72 -18.06 0.05 -6.46
CA SER A 72 -18.21 -0.13 -7.90
C SER A 72 -19.62 0.30 -8.34
N LYS A 73 -19.77 0.74 -9.58
CA LYS A 73 -21.08 1.23 -10.09
C LYS A 73 -22.18 0.17 -10.01
N ASN A 74 -21.79 -1.08 -10.18
CA ASN A 74 -22.68 -2.24 -10.19
C ASN A 74 -22.50 -3.08 -8.90
N ALA A 75 -22.06 -2.46 -7.79
CA ALA A 75 -21.91 -3.17 -6.54
C ALA A 75 -23.25 -3.72 -6.05
N ASP A 76 -23.30 -5.02 -5.85
CA ASP A 76 -24.42 -5.75 -5.27
C ASP A 76 -24.02 -6.36 -3.91
N GLU A 77 -24.91 -7.18 -3.35
CA GLU A 77 -24.70 -7.84 -2.05
C GLU A 77 -23.58 -8.90 -2.04
N ASN A 78 -23.01 -9.24 -3.19
CA ASN A 78 -21.90 -10.18 -3.37
C ASN A 78 -20.59 -9.45 -3.71
N ALA A 79 -20.45 -8.18 -3.37
CA ALA A 79 -19.24 -7.44 -3.64
C ALA A 79 -18.06 -7.97 -2.78
N VAL A 80 -16.86 -8.00 -3.38
CA VAL A 80 -15.62 -8.30 -2.67
C VAL A 80 -15.20 -7.07 -1.84
N GLY A 81 -14.90 -7.29 -0.56
CA GLY A 81 -14.37 -6.25 0.32
C GLY A 81 -12.86 -6.10 0.19
N ILE A 82 -12.38 -4.88 0.04
CA ILE A 82 -10.96 -4.55 -0.07
C ILE A 82 -10.63 -3.43 0.93
N LEU A 83 -9.65 -3.66 1.80
CA LEU A 83 -9.02 -2.62 2.60
C LEU A 83 -7.82 -2.08 1.83
N TRP A 84 -7.82 -0.78 1.50
CA TRP A 84 -6.74 -0.17 0.72
C TRP A 84 -6.04 0.93 1.49
N LEU A 85 -4.72 0.81 1.61
CA LEU A 85 -3.86 1.69 2.37
C LEU A 85 -3.03 2.55 1.40
N HIS A 86 -3.19 3.87 1.48
CA HIS A 86 -2.53 4.79 0.56
C HIS A 86 -1.02 4.87 0.79
N GLY A 87 -0.27 5.22 -0.26
CA GLY A 87 1.16 5.51 -0.17
C GLY A 87 1.46 6.89 0.42
N GLY A 88 2.75 7.25 0.40
CA GLY A 88 3.22 8.56 0.86
C GLY A 88 4.26 8.51 1.98
N GLY A 89 5.01 7.40 2.12
CA GLY A 89 6.12 7.27 3.08
C GLY A 89 5.69 7.40 4.54
N TYR A 90 4.45 7.13 4.88
CA TYR A 90 3.81 7.40 6.18
C TYR A 90 3.78 8.87 6.60
N VAL A 91 4.28 9.80 5.77
CA VAL A 91 4.38 11.23 6.11
C VAL A 91 3.39 12.10 5.36
N MET A 92 2.78 11.58 4.29
CA MET A 92 1.79 12.27 3.47
C MET A 92 0.77 11.29 2.90
N GLY A 93 -0.20 11.83 2.16
CA GLY A 93 -1.25 11.05 1.51
C GLY A 93 -2.61 11.20 2.18
N ALA A 94 -3.61 10.64 1.53
CA ALA A 94 -4.99 10.63 2.01
C ALA A 94 -5.80 9.54 1.28
N PRO A 95 -6.95 9.11 1.84
CA PRO A 95 -7.80 8.07 1.22
C PRO A 95 -8.25 8.41 -0.20
N GLU A 96 -8.34 9.69 -0.52
CA GLU A 96 -8.72 10.19 -1.85
C GLU A 96 -7.72 9.81 -2.96
N MET A 97 -6.49 9.41 -2.62
CA MET A 97 -5.51 8.88 -3.60
C MET A 97 -6.05 7.67 -4.37
N ALA A 98 -7.01 6.95 -3.81
CA ALA A 98 -7.71 5.84 -4.48
C ALA A 98 -8.27 6.20 -5.87
N VAL A 99 -8.58 7.48 -6.14
CA VAL A 99 -9.06 7.93 -7.47
C VAL A 99 -7.95 8.00 -8.53
N MET A 100 -6.69 7.91 -8.12
CA MET A 100 -5.52 8.07 -8.99
C MET A 100 -4.71 6.78 -9.13
N THR A 101 -5.00 5.77 -8.32
CA THR A 101 -4.22 4.55 -8.18
C THR A 101 -5.05 3.30 -8.51
N LEU A 102 -4.53 2.12 -8.23
CA LEU A 102 -5.17 0.83 -8.56
C LEU A 102 -6.63 0.70 -8.09
N PRO A 103 -7.07 1.20 -6.94
CA PRO A 103 -8.47 1.15 -6.51
C PRO A 103 -9.47 1.63 -7.56
N LYS A 104 -9.15 2.72 -8.28
CA LYS A 104 -10.03 3.22 -9.35
C LYS A 104 -10.27 2.16 -10.45
N VAL A 105 -9.22 1.41 -10.79
CA VAL A 105 -9.30 0.37 -11.81
C VAL A 105 -10.09 -0.83 -11.28
N LEU A 106 -9.82 -1.26 -10.04
CA LEU A 106 -10.56 -2.34 -9.39
C LEU A 106 -12.07 -2.04 -9.30
N LEU A 107 -12.44 -0.81 -8.96
CA LEU A 107 -13.84 -0.37 -8.92
C LEU A 107 -14.53 -0.36 -10.30
N HIS A 108 -13.76 -0.24 -11.37
CA HIS A 108 -14.26 -0.26 -12.72
C HIS A 108 -14.44 -1.70 -13.24
N GLU A 109 -13.48 -2.57 -12.94
CA GLU A 109 -13.39 -3.92 -13.51
C GLU A 109 -14.16 -4.97 -12.68
N PHE A 110 -14.28 -4.78 -11.36
CA PHE A 110 -14.80 -5.80 -10.44
C PHE A 110 -15.98 -5.29 -9.61
N ASN A 111 -16.83 -6.23 -9.19
CA ASN A 111 -17.84 -6.00 -8.17
C ASN A 111 -17.16 -5.96 -6.79
N CYS A 112 -16.80 -4.76 -6.32
CA CYS A 112 -16.08 -4.58 -5.07
C CYS A 112 -16.48 -3.32 -4.30
N VAL A 113 -16.21 -3.35 -3.00
CA VAL A 113 -16.28 -2.23 -2.07
C VAL A 113 -14.89 -2.03 -1.49
N ILE A 114 -14.32 -0.84 -1.69
CA ILE A 114 -12.99 -0.50 -1.23
C ILE A 114 -13.07 0.49 -0.08
N ILE A 115 -12.46 0.15 1.05
CA ILE A 115 -12.40 0.96 2.25
C ILE A 115 -10.98 1.52 2.38
N CYS A 116 -10.88 2.86 2.36
CA CYS A 116 -9.61 3.59 2.45
C CYS A 116 -9.61 4.44 3.73
N PRO A 117 -8.91 4.03 4.80
CA PRO A 117 -8.78 4.84 6.00
C PRO A 117 -7.81 6.00 5.81
N ASP A 118 -8.10 7.13 6.46
CA ASP A 118 -7.17 8.23 6.70
C ASP A 118 -6.34 7.88 7.94
N TYR A 119 -5.50 6.85 7.80
CA TYR A 119 -4.71 6.35 8.92
C TYR A 119 -3.74 7.42 9.43
N THR A 120 -3.37 7.35 10.69
CA THR A 120 -2.48 8.31 11.35
C THR A 120 -1.13 8.36 10.65
N LEU A 121 -0.78 9.53 10.11
CA LEU A 121 0.54 9.76 9.53
C LEU A 121 1.59 9.92 10.64
N SER A 122 2.83 9.57 10.35
CA SER A 122 3.95 9.73 11.29
C SER A 122 4.29 11.18 11.60
N THR A 123 3.72 12.13 10.86
CA THR A 123 3.72 13.56 11.19
C THR A 123 2.88 13.89 12.42
N ASP A 124 1.86 13.08 12.70
CA ASP A 124 0.95 13.23 13.83
C ASP A 124 1.33 12.29 14.98
N ALA A 125 1.63 11.02 14.67
CA ALA A 125 2.15 10.03 15.61
C ALA A 125 2.95 8.94 14.87
N PRO A 126 4.14 8.53 15.40
CA PRO A 126 4.93 7.44 14.83
C PRO A 126 4.25 6.08 15.01
N TYR A 127 4.93 5.01 14.58
CA TYR A 127 4.53 3.64 14.91
C TYR A 127 4.21 3.52 16.43
N PRO A 128 3.13 2.81 16.83
CA PRO A 128 2.29 1.89 16.04
C PRO A 128 1.00 2.50 15.46
N ALA A 129 0.82 3.82 15.49
CA ALA A 129 -0.46 4.46 15.21
C ALA A 129 -1.09 4.05 13.87
N ALA A 130 -0.31 3.97 12.79
CA ALA A 130 -0.81 3.61 11.46
C ALA A 130 -1.32 2.15 11.41
N VAL A 131 -0.58 1.18 11.96
CA VAL A 131 -0.98 -0.24 11.95
C VAL A 131 -2.18 -0.50 12.84
N GLU A 132 -2.31 0.21 13.96
CA GLU A 132 -3.49 0.13 14.83
C GLU A 132 -4.74 0.69 14.13
N ASP A 133 -4.62 1.79 13.40
CA ASP A 133 -5.73 2.35 12.61
C ASP A 133 -6.12 1.42 11.45
N ALA A 134 -5.15 0.80 10.78
CA ALA A 134 -5.41 -0.18 9.74
C ALA A 134 -6.14 -1.40 10.30
N TYR A 135 -5.70 -1.94 11.44
CA TYR A 135 -6.35 -3.07 12.09
C TYR A 135 -7.76 -2.70 12.59
N ARG A 136 -7.92 -1.50 13.14
CA ARG A 136 -9.22 -0.99 13.55
C ARG A 136 -10.19 -0.86 12.37
N THR A 137 -9.66 -0.52 11.19
CA THR A 137 -10.47 -0.49 9.96
C THR A 137 -10.90 -1.90 9.55
N LEU A 138 -10.02 -2.90 9.66
CA LEU A 138 -10.35 -4.29 9.38
C LEU A 138 -11.48 -4.80 10.31
N GLU A 139 -11.36 -4.59 11.64
CA GLU A 139 -12.41 -4.93 12.59
C GLU A 139 -13.73 -4.22 12.27
N TRP A 140 -13.66 -2.95 11.88
CA TRP A 140 -14.84 -2.19 11.50
C TRP A 140 -15.50 -2.73 10.22
N MET A 141 -14.73 -3.15 9.23
CA MET A 141 -15.23 -3.79 8.01
C MET A 141 -15.99 -5.07 8.33
N GLU A 142 -15.44 -5.93 9.17
CA GLU A 142 -16.08 -7.18 9.61
C GLU A 142 -17.45 -6.90 10.24
N ASN A 143 -17.48 -5.98 11.21
CA ASN A 143 -18.71 -5.62 11.94
C ASN A 143 -19.77 -4.93 11.09
N ASN A 144 -19.38 -4.28 9.99
CA ASN A 144 -20.27 -3.56 9.09
C ASN A 144 -20.47 -4.22 7.73
N ARG A 145 -19.94 -5.41 7.52
CA ARG A 145 -19.88 -6.13 6.24
C ARG A 145 -21.19 -6.08 5.45
N LYS A 146 -22.29 -6.52 6.07
CA LYS A 146 -23.62 -6.53 5.42
C LYS A 146 -24.09 -5.12 5.05
N LYS A 147 -23.91 -4.15 5.92
CA LYS A 147 -24.28 -2.72 5.67
C LYS A 147 -23.46 -2.13 4.53
N LEU A 148 -22.22 -2.58 4.37
CA LEU A 148 -21.35 -2.16 3.28
C LEU A 148 -21.74 -2.79 1.94
N GLY A 149 -22.50 -3.88 1.93
CA GLY A 149 -22.81 -4.67 0.75
C GLY A 149 -21.68 -5.66 0.38
N ILE A 150 -20.85 -6.04 1.35
CA ILE A 150 -19.78 -7.03 1.15
C ILE A 150 -20.35 -8.43 1.40
N GLY A 151 -20.31 -9.28 0.39
CA GLY A 151 -20.93 -10.61 0.41
C GLY A 151 -20.14 -11.67 1.17
N TYR A 152 -18.85 -11.47 1.36
CA TYR A 152 -17.93 -12.48 1.85
C TYR A 152 -17.34 -12.13 3.21
N GLU A 153 -16.89 -13.15 3.97
CA GLU A 153 -16.32 -12.98 5.31
C GLU A 153 -14.85 -12.61 5.28
N LYS A 154 -14.19 -12.90 4.17
CA LYS A 154 -12.78 -12.59 3.97
C LYS A 154 -12.61 -11.40 3.03
N PHE A 155 -11.52 -10.67 3.22
CA PHE A 155 -11.19 -9.44 2.51
C PHE A 155 -9.83 -9.54 1.82
N ALA A 156 -9.67 -8.78 0.75
CA ALA A 156 -8.34 -8.44 0.27
C ALA A 156 -7.81 -7.22 1.03
N VAL A 157 -6.51 -7.19 1.27
CA VAL A 157 -5.81 -6.02 1.81
C VAL A 157 -4.75 -5.59 0.82
N GLY A 158 -4.65 -4.32 0.52
CA GLY A 158 -3.63 -3.81 -0.40
C GLY A 158 -3.21 -2.38 -0.12
N GLY A 159 -2.20 -1.95 -0.83
CA GLY A 159 -1.69 -0.58 -0.75
C GLY A 159 -0.43 -0.38 -1.57
N GLU A 160 -0.07 0.87 -1.78
CA GLU A 160 1.11 1.25 -2.52
C GLU A 160 2.21 1.78 -1.60
N SER A 161 3.48 1.49 -1.87
CA SER A 161 4.62 2.09 -1.18
C SER A 161 4.55 1.84 0.34
N ALA A 162 4.55 2.89 1.16
CA ALA A 162 4.31 2.78 2.60
C ALA A 162 2.97 2.09 2.93
N GLY A 163 1.92 2.33 2.13
CA GLY A 163 0.64 1.62 2.25
C GLY A 163 0.74 0.13 1.91
N GLY A 164 1.62 -0.24 0.97
CA GLY A 164 1.96 -1.63 0.68
C GLY A 164 2.68 -2.30 1.86
N GLY A 165 3.64 -1.60 2.47
CA GLY A 165 4.29 -2.04 3.71
C GLY A 165 3.31 -2.18 4.86
N LEU A 166 2.39 -1.21 5.00
CA LEU A 166 1.34 -1.25 6.02
C LEU A 166 0.34 -2.40 5.79
N ALA A 167 0.05 -2.76 4.53
CA ALA A 167 -0.79 -3.91 4.20
C ALA A 167 -0.11 -5.23 4.64
N ALA A 168 1.19 -5.39 4.37
CA ALA A 168 1.96 -6.53 4.84
C ALA A 168 2.04 -6.57 6.38
N ALA A 169 2.31 -5.43 7.03
CA ALA A 169 2.31 -5.27 8.48
C ALA A 169 0.96 -5.65 9.10
N LEU A 170 -0.14 -5.22 8.48
CA LEU A 170 -1.49 -5.55 8.93
C LEU A 170 -1.76 -7.06 8.86
N CYS A 171 -1.26 -7.77 7.83
CA CYS A 171 -1.40 -9.21 7.73
C CYS A 171 -0.74 -9.93 8.91
N ILE A 172 0.47 -9.52 9.29
CA ILE A 172 1.20 -10.04 10.45
C ILE A 172 0.42 -9.72 11.74
N TYR A 173 0.05 -8.45 11.92
CA TYR A 173 -0.63 -7.98 13.12
C TYR A 173 -1.99 -8.66 13.32
N ALA A 174 -2.79 -8.81 12.25
CA ALA A 174 -4.09 -9.47 12.29
C ALA A 174 -3.95 -10.93 12.67
N HIS A 175 -3.00 -11.66 12.06
CA HIS A 175 -2.72 -13.05 12.39
C HIS A 175 -2.42 -13.23 13.89
N ASP A 176 -1.52 -12.43 14.45
CA ASP A 176 -1.12 -12.51 15.86
C ASP A 176 -2.24 -12.09 16.83
N LYS A 177 -3.23 -11.32 16.34
CA LYS A 177 -4.49 -11.06 17.07
C LYS A 177 -5.54 -12.16 16.90
N GLY A 178 -5.24 -13.25 16.18
CA GLY A 178 -6.17 -14.34 15.89
C GLY A 178 -7.24 -13.99 14.85
N ASN A 179 -7.05 -12.87 14.11
CA ASN A 179 -7.96 -12.46 13.06
C ASN A 179 -7.51 -13.06 11.72
N ASN A 180 -8.34 -13.92 11.14
CA ASN A 180 -8.08 -14.65 9.90
C ASN A 180 -8.97 -14.14 8.73
N SER A 181 -9.49 -12.93 8.81
CA SER A 181 -10.38 -12.37 7.78
C SER A 181 -9.66 -11.89 6.53
N ILE A 182 -8.32 -11.78 6.54
CA ILE A 182 -7.54 -11.42 5.35
C ILE A 182 -7.33 -12.66 4.49
N ALA A 183 -7.87 -12.63 3.26
CA ALA A 183 -7.76 -13.71 2.29
C ALA A 183 -6.45 -13.69 1.51
N PHE A 184 -6.02 -12.51 1.07
CA PHE A 184 -4.77 -12.27 0.36
C PHE A 184 -4.34 -10.81 0.45
N GLN A 185 -3.08 -10.53 0.13
CA GLN A 185 -2.50 -9.21 0.18
C GLN A 185 -1.98 -8.74 -1.19
N LEU A 186 -2.05 -7.42 -1.41
CA LEU A 186 -1.58 -6.72 -2.63
C LEU A 186 -0.59 -5.61 -2.23
N PRO A 187 0.59 -5.95 -1.70
CA PRO A 187 1.61 -4.97 -1.33
C PRO A 187 2.36 -4.51 -2.59
N LEU A 188 1.97 -3.37 -3.18
CA LEU A 188 2.57 -2.87 -4.42
C LEU A 188 3.82 -2.05 -4.12
N TYR A 189 4.96 -2.41 -4.72
CA TYR A 189 6.28 -1.79 -4.47
C TYR A 189 6.45 -1.34 -3.02
N PRO A 190 6.27 -2.29 -2.07
CA PRO A 190 6.05 -1.98 -0.67
C PRO A 190 7.32 -1.54 0.06
N MET A 191 7.17 -0.64 1.03
CA MET A 191 8.19 -0.23 1.98
C MET A 191 8.21 -1.22 3.16
N LEU A 192 9.16 -2.18 3.18
CA LEU A 192 9.13 -3.35 4.06
C LEU A 192 10.29 -3.42 5.06
N ASP A 193 11.48 -2.89 4.71
CA ASP A 193 12.69 -3.06 5.50
C ASP A 193 13.28 -1.71 5.92
N ASP A 194 13.40 -1.48 7.20
CA ASP A 194 14.05 -0.29 7.77
C ASP A 194 15.58 -0.35 7.72
N ARG A 195 16.13 -1.52 7.41
CA ARG A 195 17.57 -1.73 7.24
C ARG A 195 18.00 -1.34 5.83
N VAL A 196 19.27 -0.93 5.72
CA VAL A 196 19.84 -0.58 4.41
C VAL A 196 20.06 -1.84 3.58
N THR A 197 19.41 -1.92 2.42
CA THR A 197 19.60 -2.97 1.41
C THR A 197 20.59 -2.52 0.33
N LYS A 198 21.01 -3.43 -0.54
CA LYS A 198 21.89 -3.08 -1.68
C LYS A 198 21.21 -2.10 -2.65
N THR A 199 19.89 -2.21 -2.80
CA THR A 199 19.13 -1.34 -3.70
C THR A 199 18.71 -0.02 -3.04
N SER A 200 18.54 0.03 -1.73
CA SER A 200 18.26 1.27 -1.01
C SER A 200 19.52 2.08 -0.70
N CYS A 201 20.69 1.41 -0.59
CA CYS A 201 21.96 2.09 -0.35
C CYS A 201 22.30 3.06 -1.46
N CYS A 202 22.41 4.37 -1.10
CA CYS A 202 22.80 5.44 -2.01
C CYS A 202 21.97 5.47 -3.31
N ASN A 203 20.71 5.05 -3.26
CA ASN A 203 19.81 5.08 -4.39
C ASN A 203 19.32 6.51 -4.63
N ASP A 204 19.56 7.03 -5.84
CA ASP A 204 19.14 8.37 -6.27
C ASP A 204 17.99 8.33 -7.29
N ALA A 205 17.22 7.23 -7.28
CA ALA A 205 16.02 7.12 -8.12
C ALA A 205 14.98 8.22 -7.81
N PRO A 206 14.12 8.54 -8.76
CA PRO A 206 13.00 9.45 -8.50
C PRO A 206 12.15 8.96 -7.31
N LEU A 207 11.72 9.89 -6.46
CA LEU A 207 10.82 9.64 -5.30
C LEU A 207 11.40 8.82 -4.14
N TRP A 208 12.68 8.85 -3.87
CA TRP A 208 13.22 8.18 -2.69
C TRP A 208 13.69 9.12 -1.58
N ASN A 209 13.42 8.70 -0.33
CA ASN A 209 14.00 9.31 0.86
C ASN A 209 13.98 8.38 2.07
N THR A 210 15.12 8.15 2.70
CA THR A 210 15.28 7.34 3.93
C THR A 210 14.68 8.00 5.18
N ALA A 211 14.55 9.32 5.20
CA ALA A 211 13.98 10.05 6.34
C ALA A 211 12.52 9.65 6.67
N ALA A 212 11.83 9.00 5.74
CA ALA A 212 10.50 8.46 6.00
C ALA A 212 10.53 7.35 7.06
N TRP A 213 11.53 6.46 7.04
CA TRP A 213 11.72 5.42 8.05
C TRP A 213 12.02 6.00 9.43
N GLU A 214 12.92 6.98 9.50
CA GLU A 214 13.27 7.64 10.75
C GLU A 214 12.03 8.24 11.42
N ARG A 215 11.20 8.94 10.65
CA ARG A 215 9.99 9.55 11.18
C ARG A 215 8.93 8.52 11.56
N TYR A 216 8.74 7.49 10.74
CA TYR A 216 7.76 6.44 11.00
C TYR A 216 8.08 5.62 12.24
N LEU A 217 9.32 5.21 12.40
CA LEU A 217 9.75 4.42 13.53
C LEU A 217 9.94 5.26 14.80
N GLY A 218 10.23 6.56 14.67
CA GLY A 218 10.46 7.43 15.82
C GLY A 218 11.58 6.89 16.73
N PRO A 219 11.30 6.63 18.02
CA PRO A 219 12.32 6.12 18.95
C PRO A 219 12.89 4.74 18.61
N LEU A 220 12.23 3.97 17.75
CA LEU A 220 12.70 2.65 17.32
C LEU A 220 13.69 2.72 16.15
N TYR A 221 13.83 3.87 15.49
CA TYR A 221 14.75 4.01 14.37
C TYR A 221 16.19 3.72 14.78
N GLY A 222 16.86 2.84 14.01
CA GLY A 222 18.22 2.38 14.33
C GLY A 222 18.31 1.35 15.47
N SER A 223 17.17 0.92 16.04
CA SER A 223 17.12 -0.14 17.04
C SER A 223 17.15 -1.52 16.39
N GLU A 224 17.79 -2.49 17.05
CA GLU A 224 17.69 -3.90 16.66
C GLU A 224 16.30 -4.49 16.95
N ASN A 225 15.54 -3.89 17.86
CA ASN A 225 14.24 -4.36 18.34
C ASN A 225 13.04 -3.79 17.58
N VAL A 226 13.21 -3.41 16.30
CA VAL A 226 12.08 -3.00 15.46
C VAL A 226 11.19 -4.22 15.18
N PRO A 227 9.90 -4.21 15.57
CA PRO A 227 9.03 -5.36 15.38
C PRO A 227 8.59 -5.50 13.91
N ALA A 228 8.23 -6.74 13.50
CA ALA A 228 7.75 -7.03 12.15
C ALA A 228 6.47 -6.24 11.78
N TYR A 229 5.68 -5.79 12.75
CA TYR A 229 4.52 -4.90 12.49
C TYR A 229 4.92 -3.49 12.04
N ALA A 230 6.16 -3.08 12.31
CA ALA A 230 6.71 -1.81 11.83
C ALA A 230 7.50 -1.98 10.54
N ALA A 231 8.25 -3.09 10.43
CA ALA A 231 9.08 -3.42 9.26
C ALA A 231 8.89 -4.91 8.90
N PRO A 232 7.93 -5.23 8.00
CA PRO A 232 7.54 -6.61 7.68
C PRO A 232 8.66 -7.54 7.24
N ALA A 233 9.74 -7.03 6.64
CA ALA A 233 10.91 -7.82 6.26
C ALA A 233 11.70 -8.38 7.46
N ARG A 234 11.40 -7.95 8.69
CA ARG A 234 11.96 -8.52 9.93
C ARG A 234 11.23 -9.76 10.44
N LEU A 235 10.16 -10.19 9.77
CA LEU A 235 9.44 -11.41 10.13
C LEU A 235 10.32 -12.63 9.89
N GLU A 236 10.31 -13.58 10.81
CA GLU A 236 11.07 -14.84 10.72
C GLU A 236 10.22 -15.98 10.17
N ASP A 237 8.97 -16.10 10.57
CA ASP A 237 8.04 -17.13 10.13
C ASP A 237 6.93 -16.58 9.24
N PHE A 238 7.04 -16.83 7.94
CA PHE A 238 6.09 -16.40 6.92
C PHE A 238 4.94 -17.40 6.71
N SER A 239 4.98 -18.58 7.33
CA SER A 239 4.07 -19.71 7.04
C SER A 239 2.59 -19.42 7.36
N LYS A 240 2.31 -18.38 8.11
CA LYS A 240 0.96 -17.98 8.54
C LYS A 240 0.39 -16.78 7.77
N LEU A 241 1.17 -16.22 6.85
CA LEU A 241 0.72 -15.06 6.11
C LEU A 241 -0.22 -15.46 4.96
N PRO A 242 -1.13 -14.56 4.57
CA PRO A 242 -2.00 -14.80 3.42
C PRO A 242 -1.20 -14.72 2.10
N PRO A 243 -1.70 -15.37 1.02
CA PRO A 243 -1.18 -15.24 -0.34
C PRO A 243 -0.93 -13.79 -0.75
N ALA A 244 0.07 -13.57 -1.62
CA ALA A 244 0.50 -12.23 -1.99
C ALA A 244 0.65 -12.03 -3.50
N VAL A 245 0.31 -10.84 -3.98
CA VAL A 245 0.62 -10.39 -5.35
C VAL A 245 1.28 -9.03 -5.28
N SER A 246 2.42 -8.86 -5.94
CA SER A 246 3.17 -7.60 -5.94
C SER A 246 3.74 -7.26 -7.32
N VAL A 247 4.05 -5.99 -7.50
CA VAL A 247 4.82 -5.48 -8.64
C VAL A 247 5.97 -4.61 -8.13
N ILE A 248 7.08 -4.58 -8.85
CA ILE A 248 8.27 -3.83 -8.47
C ILE A 248 9.06 -3.38 -9.70
N GLY A 249 9.67 -2.20 -9.65
CA GLY A 249 10.59 -1.73 -10.66
C GLY A 249 12.04 -2.09 -10.32
N THR A 250 12.89 -2.36 -11.32
CA THR A 250 14.27 -2.80 -11.06
C THR A 250 15.22 -1.71 -10.55
N ILE A 251 14.85 -0.44 -10.68
CA ILE A 251 15.75 0.68 -10.30
C ILE A 251 15.27 1.44 -9.05
N GLU A 252 14.21 0.97 -8.40
CA GLU A 252 13.73 1.58 -7.17
C GLU A 252 14.41 1.02 -5.90
N PRO A 253 14.43 1.79 -4.81
CA PRO A 253 15.10 1.40 -3.57
C PRO A 253 14.50 0.16 -2.90
N PHE A 254 13.20 -0.07 -3.04
CA PHE A 254 12.47 -1.20 -2.44
C PHE A 254 12.58 -2.52 -3.21
N TYR A 255 13.39 -2.58 -4.28
CA TYR A 255 13.49 -3.76 -5.12
C TYR A 255 13.92 -5.00 -4.34
N GLU A 256 15.05 -4.92 -3.63
CA GLU A 256 15.60 -6.08 -2.91
C GLU A 256 14.67 -6.56 -1.79
N GLU A 257 14.12 -5.66 -1.00
CA GLU A 257 13.22 -6.00 0.10
C GLU A 257 11.91 -6.62 -0.39
N THR A 258 11.38 -6.14 -1.51
CA THR A 258 10.17 -6.71 -2.13
C THR A 258 10.43 -8.11 -2.66
N VAL A 259 11.53 -8.32 -3.40
CA VAL A 259 11.91 -9.65 -3.90
C VAL A 259 12.08 -10.62 -2.75
N ASN A 260 12.84 -10.24 -1.72
CA ASN A 260 13.10 -11.09 -0.55
C ASN A 260 11.81 -11.44 0.21
N TYR A 261 10.88 -10.51 0.34
CA TYR A 261 9.61 -10.74 1.01
C TYR A 261 8.75 -11.78 0.27
N LEU A 262 8.60 -11.64 -1.06
CA LEU A 262 7.83 -12.58 -1.88
C LEU A 262 8.52 -13.96 -1.93
N ASP A 263 9.84 -14.02 -2.07
CA ASP A 263 10.63 -15.27 -2.00
C ASP A 263 10.46 -15.97 -0.64
N SER A 264 10.38 -15.21 0.47
CA SER A 264 10.17 -15.78 1.79
C SER A 264 8.78 -16.39 1.95
N LEU A 265 7.75 -15.76 1.37
CA LEU A 265 6.40 -16.34 1.29
C LEU A 265 6.40 -17.65 0.48
N GLU A 266 7.02 -17.66 -0.71
CA GLU A 266 7.11 -18.86 -1.55
C GLU A 266 7.85 -20.00 -0.84
N LYS A 267 8.98 -19.71 -0.18
CA LYS A 267 9.75 -20.69 0.61
C LYS A 267 8.95 -21.25 1.78
N ALA A 268 8.03 -20.46 2.35
CA ALA A 268 7.11 -20.89 3.38
C ALA A 268 5.87 -21.66 2.83
N GLY A 269 5.81 -21.90 1.51
CA GLY A 269 4.71 -22.62 0.86
C GLY A 269 3.46 -21.74 0.59
N ILE A 270 3.58 -20.45 0.70
CA ILE A 270 2.49 -19.50 0.43
C ILE A 270 2.48 -19.13 -1.06
N ASP A 271 1.29 -19.10 -1.67
CA ASP A 271 1.10 -18.64 -3.05
C ASP A 271 1.47 -17.15 -3.16
N ALA A 272 2.62 -16.85 -3.76
CA ALA A 272 3.12 -15.49 -3.91
C ALA A 272 3.51 -15.23 -5.36
N ARG A 273 3.15 -14.06 -5.89
CA ARG A 273 3.41 -13.69 -7.29
C ARG A 273 4.03 -12.32 -7.37
N LEU A 274 5.11 -12.22 -8.12
CA LEU A 274 5.84 -10.97 -8.34
C LEU A 274 6.00 -10.67 -9.83
N GLN A 275 5.56 -9.47 -10.26
CA GLN A 275 5.87 -8.91 -11.57
C GLN A 275 7.00 -7.88 -11.42
N ILE A 276 8.10 -8.10 -12.14
CA ILE A 276 9.25 -7.19 -12.15
C ILE A 276 9.24 -6.40 -13.46
N GLU A 277 9.27 -5.06 -13.36
CA GLU A 277 9.30 -4.15 -14.50
C GLU A 277 10.68 -3.49 -14.65
N ASN A 278 11.34 -3.79 -15.76
CA ASN A 278 12.70 -3.33 -16.00
C ASN A 278 12.78 -1.82 -16.25
N GLY A 279 13.75 -1.16 -15.63
CA GLY A 279 13.99 0.28 -15.79
C GLY A 279 12.89 1.16 -15.16
N CYS A 280 11.98 0.60 -14.38
CA CYS A 280 10.94 1.34 -13.71
C CYS A 280 11.37 1.80 -12.32
N PHE A 281 11.08 3.05 -12.01
CA PHE A 281 11.28 3.67 -10.70
C PHE A 281 9.99 3.59 -9.86
N HIS A 282 10.08 3.99 -8.60
CA HIS A 282 8.98 3.91 -7.64
C HIS A 282 7.68 4.59 -8.12
N ALA A 283 6.54 3.94 -7.94
CA ALA A 283 5.21 4.42 -8.37
C ALA A 283 5.09 4.73 -9.87
N PHE A 284 5.83 4.00 -10.71
CA PHE A 284 5.86 4.22 -12.16
C PHE A 284 4.48 4.09 -12.83
N ASP A 285 3.65 3.22 -12.32
CA ASP A 285 2.28 2.95 -12.81
C ASP A 285 1.32 4.12 -12.57
N MET A 286 1.48 4.83 -11.46
CA MET A 286 0.74 6.05 -11.13
C MET A 286 1.30 7.25 -11.92
N LEU A 287 2.60 7.38 -12.00
CA LEU A 287 3.28 8.54 -12.60
C LEU A 287 3.32 8.49 -14.13
N ALA A 288 3.28 7.29 -14.71
CA ALA A 288 3.23 7.07 -16.16
C ALA A 288 2.19 5.99 -16.54
N PRO A 289 0.89 6.20 -16.25
CA PRO A 289 -0.15 5.16 -16.34
C PRO A 289 -0.37 4.61 -17.75
N ASN A 290 0.07 5.33 -18.77
CA ASN A 290 -0.06 4.95 -20.18
C ASN A 290 1.21 4.26 -20.73
N SER A 291 2.29 4.11 -19.94
CA SER A 291 3.48 3.37 -20.35
C SER A 291 3.17 1.88 -20.51
N GLU A 292 3.91 1.20 -21.36
CA GLU A 292 3.74 -0.25 -21.55
C GLU A 292 4.04 -1.03 -20.27
N ALA A 293 5.00 -0.60 -19.48
CA ALA A 293 5.31 -1.18 -18.17
C ALA A 293 4.10 -1.06 -17.21
N ALA A 294 3.48 0.12 -17.11
CA ALA A 294 2.30 0.32 -16.27
C ALA A 294 1.09 -0.51 -16.73
N LYS A 295 0.93 -0.69 -18.06
CA LYS A 295 -0.14 -1.52 -18.62
C LYS A 295 0.09 -3.00 -18.30
N ARG A 296 1.34 -3.50 -18.45
CA ARG A 296 1.67 -4.89 -18.10
C ARG A 296 1.46 -5.15 -16.61
N ALA A 297 1.99 -4.29 -15.74
CA ALA A 297 1.83 -4.39 -14.30
C ALA A 297 0.35 -4.43 -13.89
N ARG A 298 -0.45 -3.52 -14.44
CA ARG A 298 -1.89 -3.47 -14.20
C ARG A 298 -2.60 -4.75 -14.66
N LYS A 299 -2.32 -5.22 -15.88
CA LYS A 299 -2.90 -6.46 -16.41
C LYS A 299 -2.57 -7.65 -15.50
N PHE A 300 -1.32 -7.77 -15.06
CA PHE A 300 -0.88 -8.81 -14.14
C PHE A 300 -1.65 -8.76 -12.82
N ILE A 301 -1.75 -7.58 -12.19
CA ILE A 301 -2.45 -7.42 -10.92
C ILE A 301 -3.94 -7.75 -11.07
N LEU A 302 -4.61 -7.28 -12.12
CA LEU A 302 -6.04 -7.54 -12.33
C LEU A 302 -6.32 -9.02 -12.54
N SER A 303 -5.51 -9.71 -13.35
CA SER A 303 -5.64 -11.15 -13.56
C SER A 303 -5.41 -11.94 -12.27
N ALA A 304 -4.39 -11.58 -11.50
CA ALA A 304 -4.10 -12.24 -10.22
C ALA A 304 -5.19 -11.93 -9.17
N PHE A 305 -5.70 -10.69 -9.13
CA PHE A 305 -6.79 -10.32 -8.23
C PHE A 305 -8.05 -11.15 -8.50
N GLU A 306 -8.45 -11.30 -9.77
CA GLU A 306 -9.60 -12.12 -10.17
C GLU A 306 -9.44 -13.56 -9.68
N GLU A 307 -8.31 -14.19 -10.01
CA GLU A 307 -8.01 -15.56 -9.61
C GLU A 307 -7.99 -15.73 -8.08
N TYR A 308 -7.35 -14.79 -7.35
CA TYR A 308 -7.25 -14.87 -5.90
C TYR A 308 -8.59 -14.59 -5.23
N ALA A 309 -9.40 -13.69 -5.75
CA ALA A 309 -10.76 -13.47 -5.25
C ALA A 309 -11.62 -14.72 -5.39
N GLU A 310 -11.56 -15.41 -6.54
CA GLU A 310 -12.26 -16.69 -6.74
C GLU A 310 -11.74 -17.78 -5.80
N LYS A 311 -10.41 -17.90 -5.69
CA LYS A 311 -9.75 -18.98 -4.95
C LYS A 311 -9.85 -18.84 -3.42
N TYR A 312 -9.73 -17.61 -2.90
CA TYR A 312 -9.52 -17.36 -1.47
C TYR A 312 -10.66 -16.59 -0.79
N ILE A 313 -11.51 -15.88 -1.55
CA ILE A 313 -12.66 -15.14 -1.00
C ILE A 313 -13.97 -15.84 -1.30
N LYS A 314 -14.23 -16.18 -2.58
CA LYS A 314 -15.54 -16.67 -3.03
C LYS A 314 -15.76 -18.16 -2.82
N LYS A 315 -14.69 -18.95 -2.60
CA LYS A 315 -14.86 -20.36 -2.25
C LYS A 315 -15.58 -20.47 -0.90
N LYS A 316 -16.73 -21.17 -0.91
CA LYS A 316 -17.46 -21.59 0.28
C LYS A 316 -16.76 -22.75 0.97
#